data_d9709aa8744ea81e1a51d9ad54b33b4a
#
_entry.id   d9709aa8744ea81e1a51d9ad54b33b4a
#
_cell.length_a   1.000
_cell.length_b   1.000
_cell.length_c   1.000
_cell.angle_alpha   90.00
_cell.angle_beta   90.00
_cell.angle_gamma   90.00
#
_symmetry.space_group_name_H-M   'P 1'
#
loop_
_entity.id
_entity.type
_entity.pdbx_description
1 polymer ?
#
loop_
_entity_poly.entity_id
_entity_poly.type
_entity_poly.pdbx_seq_one_letter_code
_entity_poly.pdbx_strand_id
1 'polypeptide(L)'
;MYNNVQIKRLTNGPKHHLFGFHDLLISNGNNDKFLSLEVDTINRPPLPCELFGVGYVKEGRYLRIGETTALNYPQGARQQWVGETDCFTVNNRVGDIWGTDLYDTDSNQLIDRFAATTHMLSKDGKYAYGLDYARLFRLGGYGYSGIDDKGANDAVPMDSGITKMNLQTKEISLLVSVKQVAECGVKSIAGISHHYLTHLCLNPSNTRVAFLHRYFMSDGGMMTRLMTV
;
A
#
# COMPACT_ATOMS: atom_id res chain seq x y z
N MET A 1 7.67 34.43 -12.75
CA MET A 1 7.10 34.99 -11.49
C MET A 1 6.21 33.90 -10.91
N TYR A 2 6.60 33.31 -9.80
CA TYR A 2 5.73 32.40 -9.06
C TYR A 2 4.72 33.24 -8.30
N ASN A 3 3.49 33.29 -8.81
CA ASN A 3 2.40 33.96 -8.13
C ASN A 3 2.19 33.29 -6.77
N ASN A 4 2.10 34.09 -5.72
CA ASN A 4 1.80 33.82 -4.33
C ASN A 4 1.12 32.44 -4.07
N VAL A 5 1.91 31.39 -3.94
CA VAL A 5 1.41 30.10 -3.46
C VAL A 5 1.06 30.29 -1.99
N GLN A 6 -0.21 30.17 -1.65
CA GLN A 6 -0.65 30.19 -0.26
C GLN A 6 -0.41 28.82 0.36
N ILE A 7 0.40 28.80 1.42
CA ILE A 7 0.62 27.58 2.22
C ILE A 7 -0.33 27.63 3.40
N LYS A 8 -1.18 26.60 3.53
CA LYS A 8 -2.09 26.44 4.66
C LYS A 8 -1.73 25.20 5.46
N ARG A 9 -1.52 25.35 6.75
CA ARG A 9 -1.38 24.23 7.67
C ARG A 9 -2.73 23.56 7.90
N LEU A 10 -2.83 22.23 7.70
CA LEU A 10 -4.09 21.49 7.82
C LEU A 10 -4.37 21.02 9.24
N THR A 11 -3.33 20.69 10.04
CA THR A 11 -3.48 20.17 11.40
C THR A 11 -2.52 20.84 12.37
N ASN A 12 -2.88 20.81 13.66
CA ASN A 12 -2.04 21.24 14.75
C ASN A 12 -1.78 20.07 15.70
N GLY A 13 -0.57 20.04 16.29
CA GLY A 13 -0.20 19.00 17.27
C GLY A 13 -1.21 18.86 18.42
N PRO A 14 -0.92 17.98 19.39
CA PRO A 14 0.43 17.48 19.71
C PRO A 14 0.89 16.25 18.88
N LYS A 15 -0.02 15.49 18.28
CA LYS A 15 0.32 14.32 17.49
C LYS A 15 0.80 14.67 16.08
N HIS A 16 1.48 13.73 15.44
CA HIS A 16 1.91 13.86 14.05
C HIS A 16 0.85 13.28 13.11
N HIS A 17 0.69 13.91 11.95
CA HIS A 17 -0.24 13.46 10.93
C HIS A 17 0.54 13.17 9.64
N LEU A 18 0.41 11.93 9.17
CA LEU A 18 1.07 11.43 7.98
C LEU A 18 0.01 11.11 6.91
N PHE A 19 0.28 11.48 5.68
CA PHE A 19 -0.56 10.98 4.59
C PHE A 19 0.09 9.79 3.89
N GLY A 20 0.15 9.57 2.75
CA GLY A 20 0.77 8.43 2.10
C GLY A 20 2.02 8.82 1.32
N PHE A 21 2.30 8.06 0.29
CA PHE A 21 3.43 8.23 -0.59
C PHE A 21 3.09 9.22 -1.73
N HIS A 22 4.10 9.67 -2.46
CA HIS A 22 3.97 10.68 -3.51
C HIS A 22 3.05 10.29 -4.70
N ASP A 23 2.71 9.02 -4.83
CA ASP A 23 1.83 8.48 -5.88
C ASP A 23 0.34 8.46 -5.48
N LEU A 24 0.00 8.91 -4.26
CA LEU A 24 -1.35 8.87 -3.73
C LEU A 24 -1.96 10.27 -3.64
N LEU A 25 -3.23 10.37 -4.04
CA LEU A 25 -4.03 11.56 -3.80
C LEU A 25 -4.59 11.51 -2.37
N ILE A 26 -4.28 12.54 -1.59
CA ILE A 26 -4.73 12.64 -0.20
C ILE A 26 -6.11 13.29 -0.07
N SER A 27 -6.52 14.11 -1.04
CA SER A 27 -7.83 14.77 -1.04
C SER A 27 -8.87 13.91 -1.74
N ASN A 28 -10.13 13.96 -1.26
CA ASN A 28 -11.29 13.46 -2.00
C ASN A 28 -11.58 14.33 -3.23
N GLY A 29 -12.57 13.94 -4.04
CA GLY A 29 -12.97 14.65 -5.25
C GLY A 29 -13.42 16.10 -5.00
N ASN A 30 -13.97 16.40 -3.83
CA ASN A 30 -14.43 17.74 -3.45
C ASN A 30 -13.33 18.62 -2.82
N ASN A 31 -12.14 18.09 -2.57
CA ASN A 31 -11.04 18.76 -1.86
C ASN A 31 -11.39 19.31 -0.47
N ASP A 32 -12.29 18.66 0.23
CA ASP A 32 -12.72 19.05 1.59
C ASP A 32 -12.31 18.05 2.68
N LYS A 33 -11.97 16.81 2.29
CA LYS A 33 -11.47 15.75 3.17
C LYS A 33 -10.06 15.31 2.74
N PHE A 34 -9.12 15.20 3.68
CA PHE A 34 -7.73 14.84 3.40
C PHE A 34 -7.33 13.64 4.25
N LEU A 35 -7.07 12.49 3.62
CA LEU A 35 -6.67 11.26 4.32
C LEU A 35 -5.41 11.48 5.14
N SER A 36 -5.39 10.94 6.34
CA SER A 36 -4.23 11.02 7.22
C SER A 36 -4.20 9.88 8.23
N LEU A 37 -3.00 9.46 8.58
CA LEU A 37 -2.73 8.65 9.75
C LEU A 37 -2.26 9.54 10.90
N GLU A 38 -2.71 9.24 12.11
CA GLU A 38 -2.26 9.89 13.32
C GLU A 38 -1.26 8.99 14.06
N VAL A 39 -0.07 9.53 14.37
CA VAL A 39 1.01 8.81 15.06
C VAL A 39 1.56 9.63 16.24
N ASP A 40 2.00 8.95 17.28
CA ASP A 40 2.55 9.60 18.48
C ASP A 40 4.01 10.03 18.29
N THR A 41 4.76 9.33 17.46
CA THR A 41 6.17 9.62 17.21
C THR A 41 6.57 9.30 15.77
N ILE A 42 7.56 10.05 15.24
CA ILE A 42 8.16 9.83 13.92
C ILE A 42 9.67 9.65 13.98
N ASN A 43 10.26 9.52 15.18
CA ASN A 43 11.70 9.48 15.39
C ASN A 43 12.28 8.07 15.55
N ARG A 44 11.46 7.05 15.36
CA ARG A 44 11.85 5.63 15.35
C ARG A 44 11.00 4.84 14.37
N PRO A 45 11.45 3.66 13.92
CA PRO A 45 10.60 2.76 13.14
C PRO A 45 9.32 2.36 13.90
N PRO A 46 8.21 2.05 13.19
CA PRO A 46 7.03 1.46 13.79
C PRO A 46 7.37 0.14 14.50
N LEU A 47 6.80 -0.08 15.68
CA LEU A 47 6.93 -1.35 16.38
C LEU A 47 5.89 -2.36 15.87
N PRO A 48 6.19 -3.66 15.93
CA PRO A 48 5.21 -4.70 15.65
C PRO A 48 3.94 -4.50 16.49
N CYS A 49 2.76 -4.57 15.86
CA CYS A 49 1.45 -4.41 16.51
C CYS A 49 1.18 -3.02 17.13
N GLU A 50 2.01 -2.02 16.88
CA GLU A 50 1.72 -0.64 17.28
C GLU A 50 0.49 -0.11 16.52
N LEU A 51 -0.41 0.56 17.24
CA LEU A 51 -1.65 1.08 16.68
C LEU A 51 -1.48 2.54 16.25
N PHE A 52 -1.93 2.84 15.05
CA PHE A 52 -1.93 4.16 14.45
C PHE A 52 -3.37 4.58 14.13
N GLY A 53 -3.70 5.85 14.38
CA GLY A 53 -5.04 6.36 14.08
C GLY A 53 -5.26 6.44 12.57
N VAL A 54 -6.41 5.95 12.10
CA VAL A 54 -6.87 6.06 10.72
C VAL A 54 -7.98 7.10 10.65
N GLY A 55 -7.88 8.02 9.71
CA GLY A 55 -8.91 9.04 9.55
C GLY A 55 -8.59 10.05 8.46
N TYR A 56 -9.21 11.20 8.58
CA TYR A 56 -9.07 12.29 7.63
C TYR A 56 -9.15 13.66 8.33
N VAL A 57 -8.64 14.66 7.65
CA VAL A 57 -8.74 16.06 8.08
C VAL A 57 -9.88 16.73 7.32
N LYS A 58 -10.79 17.35 8.05
CA LYS A 58 -11.87 18.20 7.53
C LYS A 58 -11.92 19.50 8.33
N GLU A 59 -12.00 20.65 7.68
CA GLU A 59 -12.10 21.97 8.32
C GLU A 59 -11.01 22.22 9.38
N GLY A 60 -9.79 21.71 9.14
CA GLY A 60 -8.66 21.88 10.05
C GLY A 60 -8.68 20.98 11.29
N ARG A 61 -9.59 20.01 11.35
CA ARG A 61 -9.70 19.03 12.44
C ARG A 61 -9.45 17.63 11.92
N TYR A 62 -8.65 16.86 12.64
CA TYR A 62 -8.49 15.44 12.38
C TYR A 62 -9.66 14.65 12.98
N LEU A 63 -10.28 13.81 12.18
CA LEU A 63 -11.37 12.92 12.56
C LEU A 63 -10.84 11.49 12.49
N ARG A 64 -10.58 10.90 13.66
CA ARG A 64 -10.17 9.49 13.77
C ARG A 64 -11.39 8.60 13.68
N ILE A 65 -11.41 7.67 12.73
CA ILE A 65 -12.53 6.75 12.51
C ILE A 65 -12.12 5.28 12.59
N GLY A 66 -10.84 5.00 12.78
CA GLY A 66 -10.34 3.64 12.91
C GLY A 66 -8.89 3.59 13.36
N GLU A 67 -8.33 2.39 13.27
CA GLU A 67 -6.95 2.09 13.64
C GLU A 67 -6.33 1.09 12.68
N THR A 68 -5.01 1.18 12.51
CA THR A 68 -4.23 0.20 11.76
C THR A 68 -2.91 -0.11 12.47
N THR A 69 -2.39 -1.31 12.27
CA THR A 69 -1.01 -1.67 12.63
C THR A 69 -0.06 -1.63 11.43
N ALA A 70 -0.59 -1.38 10.24
CA ALA A 70 0.20 -1.25 9.03
C ALA A 70 0.75 0.17 8.93
N LEU A 71 2.05 0.34 9.12
CA LEU A 71 2.73 1.62 8.88
C LEU A 71 4.13 1.40 8.34
N ASN A 72 4.42 2.12 7.26
CA ASN A 72 5.77 2.38 6.79
C ASN A 72 5.90 3.88 6.57
N TYR A 73 6.86 4.56 7.19
CA TYR A 73 6.92 6.02 7.16
C TYR A 73 6.92 6.63 5.75
N PRO A 74 7.64 6.09 4.74
CA PRO A 74 7.53 6.63 3.39
C PRO A 74 6.17 6.43 2.73
N GLN A 75 5.45 5.31 3.02
CA GLN A 75 4.25 4.92 2.29
C GLN A 75 2.95 5.02 3.09
N GLY A 76 3.04 5.32 4.39
CA GLY A 76 1.88 5.23 5.28
C GLY A 76 1.34 3.80 5.37
N ALA A 77 0.05 3.66 5.48
CA ALA A 77 -0.69 2.40 5.35
C ALA A 77 -1.38 2.27 3.98
N ARG A 78 -0.90 2.97 2.97
CA ARG A 78 -1.46 3.03 1.61
C ARG A 78 -2.93 3.45 1.61
N GLN A 79 -3.30 4.42 2.45
CA GLN A 79 -4.64 4.97 2.48
C GLN A 79 -4.97 5.67 1.16
N GLN A 80 -6.10 5.30 0.53
CA GLN A 80 -6.49 5.77 -0.81
C GLN A 80 -7.99 5.91 -0.93
N TRP A 81 -8.46 6.97 -1.56
CA TRP A 81 -9.87 7.13 -1.94
C TRP A 81 -10.29 6.12 -2.99
N VAL A 82 -11.50 5.57 -2.86
CA VAL A 82 -12.08 4.62 -3.80
C VAL A 82 -12.84 5.37 -4.90
N GLY A 83 -12.18 5.58 -6.03
CA GLY A 83 -12.77 6.36 -7.13
C GLY A 83 -13.17 7.77 -6.69
N GLU A 84 -14.38 8.17 -7.05
CA GLU A 84 -14.96 9.48 -6.68
C GLU A 84 -15.95 9.38 -5.49
N THR A 85 -15.82 8.32 -4.68
CA THR A 85 -16.70 8.09 -3.51
C THR A 85 -16.12 8.74 -2.25
N ASP A 86 -16.93 8.78 -1.19
CA ASP A 86 -16.47 9.16 0.16
C ASP A 86 -15.94 7.95 0.97
N CYS A 87 -15.64 6.84 0.28
CA CYS A 87 -14.99 5.68 0.86
C CYS A 87 -13.47 5.69 0.60
N PHE A 88 -12.69 5.13 1.51
CA PHE A 88 -11.26 4.94 1.31
C PHE A 88 -10.80 3.60 1.87
N THR A 89 -9.76 3.05 1.25
CA THR A 89 -9.06 1.87 1.73
C THR A 89 -7.85 2.25 2.56
N VAL A 90 -7.49 1.39 3.51
CA VAL A 90 -6.23 1.44 4.26
C VAL A 90 -5.77 0.02 4.55
N ASN A 91 -4.48 -0.26 4.38
CA ASN A 91 -3.95 -1.57 4.78
C ASN A 91 -4.00 -1.73 6.29
N ASN A 92 -4.30 -2.95 6.74
CA ASN A 92 -4.35 -3.32 8.14
C ASN A 92 -4.04 -4.81 8.32
N ARG A 93 -3.85 -5.22 9.55
CA ARG A 93 -3.76 -6.63 9.91
C ARG A 93 -5.16 -7.27 9.90
N VAL A 94 -5.29 -8.38 9.18
CA VAL A 94 -6.51 -9.20 9.12
C VAL A 94 -6.14 -10.64 9.52
N GLY A 95 -6.34 -10.98 10.79
CA GLY A 95 -5.85 -12.24 11.34
C GLY A 95 -4.32 -12.34 11.26
N ASP A 96 -3.81 -13.31 10.53
CA ASP A 96 -2.38 -13.62 10.38
C ASP A 96 -1.79 -13.08 9.06
N ILE A 97 -2.49 -12.21 8.36
CA ILE A 97 -2.06 -11.64 7.09
C ILE A 97 -2.21 -10.11 7.09
N TRP A 98 -1.51 -9.46 6.18
CA TRP A 98 -1.79 -8.10 5.78
C TRP A 98 -2.98 -8.09 4.82
N GLY A 99 -3.96 -7.26 5.11
CA GLY A 99 -5.18 -7.09 4.34
C GLY A 99 -5.52 -5.61 4.18
N THR A 100 -6.78 -5.33 3.87
CA THR A 100 -7.29 -3.97 3.63
C THR A 100 -8.60 -3.77 4.38
N ASP A 101 -8.70 -2.65 5.09
CA ASP A 101 -9.96 -2.13 5.64
C ASP A 101 -10.53 -1.08 4.69
N LEU A 102 -11.85 -1.06 4.53
CA LEU A 102 -12.61 -0.09 3.76
C LEU A 102 -13.48 0.73 4.71
N TYR A 103 -13.29 2.03 4.74
CA TYR A 103 -14.02 2.99 5.56
C TYR A 103 -14.91 3.88 4.70
N ASP A 104 -16.04 4.30 5.27
CA ASP A 104 -16.90 5.33 4.74
C ASP A 104 -16.82 6.58 5.63
N THR A 105 -16.50 7.73 5.05
CA THR A 105 -16.35 9.00 5.78
C THR A 105 -17.64 9.74 6.04
N ASP A 106 -18.77 9.33 5.44
CA ASP A 106 -20.07 9.92 5.76
C ASP A 106 -20.68 9.31 7.00
N SER A 107 -20.59 7.98 7.13
CA SER A 107 -20.97 7.27 8.37
C SER A 107 -19.86 7.25 9.43
N ASN A 108 -18.61 7.54 9.06
CA ASN A 108 -17.41 7.38 9.89
C ASN A 108 -17.22 5.94 10.40
N GLN A 109 -17.49 4.94 9.56
CA GLN A 109 -17.44 3.53 9.96
C GLN A 109 -16.58 2.69 9.03
N LEU A 110 -16.03 1.61 9.59
CA LEU A 110 -15.52 0.47 8.84
C LEU A 110 -16.70 -0.25 8.19
N ILE A 111 -16.73 -0.29 6.86
CA ILE A 111 -17.82 -0.93 6.10
C ILE A 111 -17.44 -2.29 5.56
N ASP A 112 -16.14 -2.56 5.36
CA ASP A 112 -15.68 -3.85 4.90
C ASP A 112 -14.21 -4.14 5.25
N ARG A 113 -13.83 -5.42 5.13
CA ARG A 113 -12.47 -5.91 5.37
C ARG A 113 -12.12 -7.01 4.37
N PHE A 114 -10.92 -6.94 3.81
CA PHE A 114 -10.46 -7.84 2.74
C PHE A 114 -9.17 -8.55 3.13
N ALA A 115 -9.05 -9.81 2.72
CA ALA A 115 -7.89 -10.66 2.96
C ALA A 115 -6.75 -10.47 1.95
N ALA A 116 -6.65 -9.29 1.33
CA ALA A 116 -5.55 -8.90 0.46
C ALA A 116 -5.21 -7.42 0.69
N THR A 117 -3.96 -7.05 0.49
CA THR A 117 -3.49 -5.67 0.62
C THR A 117 -3.89 -4.84 -0.58
N THR A 118 -3.94 -3.53 -0.38
CA THR A 118 -4.05 -2.54 -1.45
C THR A 118 -2.75 -1.76 -1.59
N HIS A 119 -2.10 -1.85 -2.75
CA HIS A 119 -1.01 -0.95 -3.12
C HIS A 119 -1.54 0.20 -3.95
N MET A 120 -2.44 -0.08 -4.88
CA MET A 120 -3.13 0.92 -5.67
C MET A 120 -4.54 0.47 -6.06
N LEU A 121 -5.39 1.43 -6.34
CA LEU A 121 -6.76 1.23 -6.80
C LEU A 121 -6.87 1.52 -8.31
N SER A 122 -7.81 0.82 -8.97
CA SER A 122 -8.25 1.24 -10.30
C SER A 122 -8.97 2.59 -10.22
N LYS A 123 -8.88 3.38 -11.27
CA LYS A 123 -9.48 4.73 -11.32
C LYS A 123 -11.00 4.72 -11.08
N ASP A 124 -11.68 3.66 -11.52
CA ASP A 124 -13.12 3.47 -11.33
C ASP A 124 -13.50 2.93 -9.95
N GLY A 125 -12.53 2.69 -9.07
CA GLY A 125 -12.73 2.19 -7.70
C GLY A 125 -13.21 0.74 -7.62
N LYS A 126 -13.21 -0.04 -8.72
CA LYS A 126 -13.71 -1.42 -8.72
C LYS A 126 -12.68 -2.45 -8.25
N TYR A 127 -11.40 -2.20 -8.56
CA TYR A 127 -10.33 -3.15 -8.30
C TYR A 127 -9.22 -2.53 -7.44
N ALA A 128 -8.69 -3.33 -6.54
CA ALA A 128 -7.46 -3.07 -5.83
C ALA A 128 -6.37 -4.04 -6.31
N TYR A 129 -5.14 -3.55 -6.38
CA TYR A 129 -3.96 -4.33 -6.70
C TYR A 129 -3.02 -4.29 -5.51
N GLY A 130 -2.62 -5.46 -5.02
CA GLY A 130 -1.86 -5.63 -3.80
C GLY A 130 -0.49 -6.24 -4.03
N LEU A 131 0.34 -6.13 -2.99
CA LEU A 131 1.68 -6.71 -2.88
C LEU A 131 1.79 -7.51 -1.58
N ASP A 132 2.78 -8.39 -1.51
CA ASP A 132 3.13 -9.07 -0.27
C ASP A 132 3.96 -8.16 0.64
N TYR A 133 3.30 -7.48 1.56
CA TYR A 133 3.95 -6.51 2.46
C TYR A 133 4.83 -7.16 3.53
N ALA A 134 4.61 -8.44 3.88
CA ALA A 134 5.50 -9.17 4.75
C ALA A 134 6.83 -9.47 4.05
N ARG A 135 6.75 -9.92 2.77
CA ARG A 135 7.93 -10.12 1.93
C ARG A 135 8.65 -8.81 1.63
N LEU A 136 7.93 -7.74 1.35
CA LEU A 136 8.50 -6.41 1.17
C LEU A 136 9.25 -5.94 2.40
N PHE A 137 8.69 -6.13 3.60
CA PHE A 137 9.34 -5.76 4.85
C PHE A 137 10.68 -6.49 5.02
N ARG A 138 10.68 -7.80 4.79
CA ARG A 138 11.90 -8.63 4.91
C ARG A 138 12.97 -8.28 3.88
N LEU A 139 12.59 -8.00 2.63
CA LEU A 139 13.54 -7.87 1.52
C LEU A 139 13.75 -6.42 1.04
N GLY A 140 12.72 -5.58 1.08
CA GLY A 140 12.76 -4.28 0.44
C GLY A 140 12.65 -3.08 1.38
N GLY A 141 12.28 -3.29 2.63
CA GLY A 141 12.14 -2.23 3.62
C GLY A 141 10.88 -1.37 3.52
N TYR A 142 10.05 -1.54 2.49
CA TYR A 142 8.79 -0.78 2.28
C TYR A 142 7.54 -1.54 2.70
N GLY A 143 7.68 -2.61 3.47
CA GLY A 143 6.59 -3.39 4.03
C GLY A 143 6.22 -2.97 5.45
N TYR A 144 5.41 -3.80 6.10
CA TYR A 144 4.96 -3.58 7.47
C TYR A 144 5.55 -4.64 8.41
N SER A 145 5.98 -4.23 9.61
CA SER A 145 6.48 -5.12 10.65
C SER A 145 5.35 -5.80 11.41
N GLY A 146 5.57 -7.01 11.92
CA GLY A 146 4.64 -7.70 12.81
C GLY A 146 3.89 -8.89 12.21
N ILE A 147 4.11 -9.17 10.93
CA ILE A 147 3.71 -10.43 10.28
C ILE A 147 4.91 -10.95 9.51
N ASP A 148 5.24 -12.22 9.73
CA ASP A 148 6.37 -12.86 9.08
C ASP A 148 6.06 -13.21 7.61
N ASP A 149 7.08 -13.13 6.75
CA ASP A 149 7.00 -13.64 5.37
C ASP A 149 6.90 -15.16 5.39
N LYS A 150 5.71 -15.69 5.10
CA LYS A 150 5.46 -17.15 5.03
C LYS A 150 6.29 -17.83 3.95
N GLY A 151 6.67 -17.09 2.90
CA GLY A 151 7.57 -17.54 1.82
C GLY A 151 9.05 -17.27 2.09
N ALA A 152 9.48 -17.06 3.34
CA ALA A 152 10.85 -16.66 3.67
C ALA A 152 11.93 -17.64 3.18
N ASN A 153 11.62 -18.94 3.08
CA ASN A 153 12.52 -19.96 2.59
C ASN A 153 12.44 -20.20 1.08
N ASP A 154 11.50 -19.55 0.38
CA ASP A 154 11.35 -19.64 -1.05
C ASP A 154 11.86 -18.36 -1.73
N ALA A 155 12.88 -18.52 -2.57
CA ALA A 155 13.46 -17.41 -3.32
C ALA A 155 12.46 -16.81 -4.32
N VAL A 156 11.60 -17.64 -4.91
CA VAL A 156 10.67 -17.28 -5.99
C VAL A 156 9.28 -17.93 -5.79
N PRO A 157 8.52 -17.52 -4.78
CA PRO A 157 7.26 -18.14 -4.47
C PRO A 157 6.27 -18.11 -5.63
N MET A 158 5.48 -19.19 -5.77
CA MET A 158 4.43 -19.32 -6.78
C MET A 158 3.09 -18.71 -6.34
N ASP A 159 2.89 -18.55 -5.05
CA ASP A 159 1.67 -18.08 -4.39
C ASP A 159 1.75 -16.64 -3.89
N SER A 160 2.90 -16.00 -4.02
CA SER A 160 3.13 -14.60 -3.70
C SER A 160 3.48 -13.80 -4.96
N GLY A 161 3.00 -12.55 -5.04
CA GLY A 161 3.21 -11.68 -6.19
C GLY A 161 2.29 -10.47 -6.19
N ILE A 162 1.73 -10.13 -7.36
CA ILE A 162 0.73 -9.08 -7.49
C ILE A 162 -0.66 -9.71 -7.42
N THR A 163 -1.46 -9.30 -6.44
CA THR A 163 -2.86 -9.70 -6.32
C THR A 163 -3.77 -8.68 -6.97
N LYS A 164 -4.90 -9.16 -7.51
CA LYS A 164 -6.02 -8.34 -7.96
C LYS A 164 -7.24 -8.70 -7.12
N MET A 165 -7.90 -7.72 -6.55
CA MET A 165 -9.07 -7.87 -5.71
C MET A 165 -10.22 -7.04 -6.27
N ASN A 166 -11.39 -7.63 -6.38
CA ASN A 166 -12.62 -6.91 -6.71
C ASN A 166 -13.26 -6.42 -5.40
N LEU A 167 -13.42 -5.11 -5.24
CA LEU A 167 -13.95 -4.51 -4.00
C LEU A 167 -15.44 -4.79 -3.79
N GLN A 168 -16.19 -5.11 -4.84
CA GLN A 168 -17.61 -5.41 -4.74
C GLN A 168 -17.88 -6.90 -4.48
N THR A 169 -17.25 -7.80 -5.25
CA THR A 169 -17.46 -9.24 -5.13
C THR A 169 -16.57 -9.92 -4.09
N LYS A 170 -15.53 -9.20 -3.62
CA LYS A 170 -14.47 -9.69 -2.72
C LYS A 170 -13.60 -10.80 -3.32
N GLU A 171 -13.73 -11.07 -4.60
CA GLU A 171 -12.90 -12.04 -5.30
C GLU A 171 -11.45 -11.56 -5.33
N ILE A 172 -10.52 -12.43 -4.92
CA ILE A 172 -9.07 -12.19 -4.91
C ILE A 172 -8.42 -13.21 -5.82
N SER A 173 -7.59 -12.74 -6.73
CA SER A 173 -6.79 -13.59 -7.63
C SER A 173 -5.34 -13.14 -7.65
N LEU A 174 -4.41 -14.08 -7.87
CA LEU A 174 -3.02 -13.79 -8.15
C LEU A 174 -2.89 -13.40 -9.62
N LEU A 175 -2.54 -12.14 -9.90
CA LEU A 175 -2.37 -11.64 -11.27
C LEU A 175 -1.08 -12.17 -11.92
N VAL A 176 0.01 -12.14 -11.15
CA VAL A 176 1.31 -12.69 -11.55
C VAL A 176 2.11 -13.06 -10.29
N SER A 177 2.76 -14.22 -10.32
CA SER A 177 3.60 -14.66 -9.20
C SER A 177 5.04 -14.14 -9.34
N VAL A 178 5.76 -14.10 -8.20
CA VAL A 178 7.20 -13.81 -8.18
C VAL A 178 7.96 -14.79 -9.09
N LYS A 179 7.58 -16.08 -9.07
CA LYS A 179 8.19 -17.12 -9.91
C LYS A 179 8.03 -16.82 -11.40
N GLN A 180 6.80 -16.55 -11.86
CA GLN A 180 6.54 -16.23 -13.27
C GLN A 180 7.35 -15.02 -13.72
N VAL A 181 7.49 -14.01 -12.87
CA VAL A 181 8.30 -12.82 -13.18
C VAL A 181 9.79 -13.14 -13.22
N ALA A 182 10.30 -13.95 -12.31
CA ALA A 182 11.70 -14.35 -12.26
C ALA A 182 12.10 -15.22 -13.46
N GLU A 183 11.18 -16.05 -13.95
CA GLU A 183 11.39 -16.91 -15.14
C GLU A 183 11.16 -16.16 -16.47
N CYS A 184 10.59 -14.97 -16.45
CA CYS A 184 10.34 -14.17 -17.65
C CYS A 184 11.65 -13.60 -18.22
N GLY A 185 11.91 -13.84 -19.52
CA GLY A 185 13.06 -13.33 -20.26
C GLY A 185 13.91 -14.42 -20.90
N VAL A 186 15.04 -14.02 -21.51
CA VAL A 186 15.93 -14.93 -22.27
C VAL A 186 16.62 -15.94 -21.35
N LYS A 187 16.92 -15.56 -20.12
CA LYS A 187 17.51 -16.44 -19.11
C LYS A 187 16.71 -16.33 -17.83
N SER A 188 16.33 -17.46 -17.26
CA SER A 188 15.74 -17.50 -15.93
C SER A 188 16.75 -17.00 -14.89
N ILE A 189 16.31 -16.16 -14.00
CA ILE A 189 17.07 -15.65 -12.85
C ILE A 189 16.51 -16.15 -11.51
N ALA A 190 15.58 -17.12 -11.56
CA ALA A 190 14.92 -17.64 -10.37
C ALA A 190 15.87 -18.25 -9.33
N GLY A 191 17.01 -18.80 -9.77
CA GLY A 191 18.01 -19.43 -8.90
C GLY A 191 19.06 -18.46 -8.33
N ILE A 192 18.96 -17.15 -8.61
CA ILE A 192 20.02 -16.21 -8.20
C ILE A 192 19.91 -15.87 -6.72
N SER A 193 18.72 -15.52 -6.24
CA SER A 193 18.48 -15.13 -4.84
C SER A 193 16.99 -14.90 -4.61
N HIS A 194 16.63 -14.26 -3.48
CA HIS A 194 15.27 -13.85 -3.17
C HIS A 194 14.81 -12.70 -4.07
N HIS A 195 13.60 -12.84 -4.60
CA HIS A 195 12.95 -11.88 -5.49
C HIS A 195 11.72 -11.28 -4.83
N TYR A 196 11.39 -10.03 -5.19
CA TYR A 196 10.17 -9.36 -4.76
C TYR A 196 9.69 -8.35 -5.80
N LEU A 197 8.40 -8.00 -5.71
CA LEU A 197 7.73 -7.05 -6.60
C LEU A 197 7.34 -5.82 -5.80
N THR A 198 7.42 -4.63 -6.41
CA THR A 198 7.12 -3.36 -5.74
C THR A 198 6.75 -2.27 -6.74
N HIS A 199 6.28 -1.11 -6.25
CA HIS A 199 5.99 0.09 -7.04
C HIS A 199 4.99 -0.17 -8.18
N LEU A 200 3.76 -0.58 -7.84
CA LEU A 200 2.74 -0.76 -8.87
C LEU A 200 2.32 0.59 -9.45
N CYS A 201 2.14 0.63 -10.76
CA CYS A 201 1.58 1.76 -11.47
C CYS A 201 0.59 1.26 -12.53
N LEU A 202 -0.69 1.61 -12.36
CA LEU A 202 -1.74 1.26 -13.31
C LEU A 202 -1.76 2.26 -14.47
N ASN A 203 -1.93 1.78 -15.70
CA ASN A 203 -2.12 2.69 -16.82
C ASN A 203 -3.52 3.36 -16.76
N PRO A 204 -3.72 4.50 -17.44
CA PRO A 204 -4.99 5.26 -17.37
C PRO A 204 -6.23 4.47 -17.78
N SER A 205 -6.09 3.44 -18.62
CA SER A 205 -7.19 2.59 -19.06
C SER A 205 -7.45 1.37 -18.16
N ASN A 206 -6.74 1.22 -17.05
CA ASN A 206 -6.83 0.10 -16.11
C ASN A 206 -6.58 -1.29 -16.74
N THR A 207 -5.81 -1.36 -17.82
CA THR A 207 -5.57 -2.60 -18.58
C THR A 207 -4.17 -3.17 -18.39
N ARG A 208 -3.26 -2.42 -17.79
CA ARG A 208 -1.88 -2.84 -17.53
C ARG A 208 -1.37 -2.31 -16.20
N VAL A 209 -0.61 -3.15 -15.51
CA VAL A 209 0.14 -2.78 -14.31
C VAL A 209 1.62 -2.80 -14.63
N ALA A 210 2.29 -1.66 -14.51
CA ALA A 210 3.75 -1.59 -14.49
C ALA A 210 4.23 -1.78 -13.05
N PHE A 211 5.38 -2.44 -12.87
CA PHE A 211 5.94 -2.71 -11.55
C PHE A 211 7.45 -2.90 -11.62
N LEU A 212 8.11 -2.76 -10.47
CA LEU A 212 9.51 -3.07 -10.32
C LEU A 212 9.68 -4.48 -9.77
N HIS A 213 10.41 -5.32 -10.50
CA HIS A 213 10.92 -6.58 -10.03
C HIS A 213 12.34 -6.39 -9.51
N ARG A 214 12.57 -6.75 -8.26
CA ARG A 214 13.87 -6.61 -7.59
C ARG A 214 14.37 -7.95 -7.09
N TYR A 215 15.71 -8.14 -7.13
CA TYR A 215 16.38 -9.31 -6.63
C TYR A 215 17.82 -8.98 -6.23
N PHE A 216 18.37 -9.78 -5.31
CA PHE A 216 19.74 -9.62 -4.87
C PHE A 216 20.68 -10.49 -5.68
N MET A 217 21.87 -9.97 -5.95
CA MET A 217 22.96 -10.71 -6.57
C MET A 217 23.79 -11.41 -5.50
N SER A 218 24.63 -12.38 -5.92
CA SER A 218 25.51 -13.12 -5.01
C SER A 218 26.56 -12.25 -4.29
N ASP A 219 26.87 -11.09 -4.84
CA ASP A 219 27.77 -10.08 -4.25
C ASP A 219 27.05 -9.12 -3.28
N GLY A 220 25.74 -9.30 -3.06
CA GLY A 220 24.91 -8.43 -2.24
C GLY A 220 24.34 -7.22 -2.99
N GLY A 221 24.68 -7.01 -4.25
CA GLY A 221 24.11 -5.98 -5.10
C GLY A 221 22.62 -6.23 -5.37
N MET A 222 21.83 -5.16 -5.52
CA MET A 222 20.41 -5.25 -5.87
C MET A 222 20.19 -4.87 -7.33
N MET A 223 19.51 -5.74 -8.05
CA MET A 223 19.08 -5.50 -9.43
C MET A 223 17.60 -5.15 -9.49
N THR A 224 17.24 -4.32 -10.46
CA THR A 224 15.85 -3.89 -10.69
C THR A 224 15.50 -4.02 -12.16
N ARG A 225 14.35 -4.61 -12.46
CA ARG A 225 13.74 -4.65 -13.80
C ARG A 225 12.40 -3.94 -13.77
N LEU A 226 12.11 -3.13 -14.79
CA LEU A 226 10.77 -2.60 -15.03
C LEU A 226 10.00 -3.64 -15.85
N MET A 227 8.85 -4.06 -15.35
CA MET A 227 8.01 -5.10 -15.93
C MET A 227 6.57 -4.59 -16.08
N THR A 228 5.78 -5.24 -16.93
CA THR A 228 4.34 -5.00 -17.07
C THR A 228 3.56 -6.32 -17.17
N VAL A 229 2.36 -6.32 -16.67
CA VAL A 229 1.37 -7.39 -16.79
C VAL A 229 0.01 -6.83 -17.15
#